data_ccdba2aeb76c1d5b05d21b87e931a25a
#
_entry.id   ccdba2aeb76c1d5b05d21b87e931a25a
#
_cell.length_a   1.000
_cell.length_b   1.000
_cell.length_c   1.000
_cell.angle_alpha   90.00
_cell.angle_beta   90.00
_cell.angle_gamma   90.00
#
_symmetry.space_group_name_H-M   'P 1'
#
loop_
_entity.id
_entity.type
_entity.pdbx_description
1 polymer ?
#
loop_
_entity_poly.entity_id
_entity_poly.type
_entity_poly.pdbx_seq_one_letter_code
_entity_poly.pdbx_strand_id
1 'polypeptide(L)'
;QYMVLADVSARLLEMKYLRTIREELSAAYHAGANYGLLRDYDNKAAISISAVAQLNPEKSDIAIPYFFKGMDETVAQPNAEDLQKVKEILLKQAAVSEKSNGYWLGALSTYERMGVDTHSDYKEMVKNLKASEISDFLKNVILKSGNHFEIIMKAVKNEK
;
A
#
# COMPACT_ATOMS: atom_id res chain seq x y z
N GLN A 1 -15.07 2.21 -0.03
CA GLN A 1 -14.35 2.28 1.27
C GLN A 1 -13.05 1.48 1.26
N TYR A 2 -13.02 0.19 0.88
CA TYR A 2 -11.80 -0.64 0.91
C TYR A 2 -10.65 -0.13 0.03
N MET A 3 -10.92 0.52 -1.09
CA MET A 3 -9.86 1.14 -1.91
C MET A 3 -9.14 2.28 -1.17
N VAL A 4 -9.88 3.11 -0.45
CA VAL A 4 -9.28 4.20 0.36
C VAL A 4 -8.46 3.62 1.50
N LEU A 5 -8.97 2.59 2.18
CA LEU A 5 -8.24 1.88 3.22
C LEU A 5 -6.95 1.26 2.69
N ALA A 6 -6.99 0.64 1.51
CA ALA A 6 -5.82 0.03 0.89
C ALA A 6 -4.78 1.08 0.46
N ASP A 7 -5.20 2.19 -0.16
CA ASP A 7 -4.29 3.28 -0.55
C ASP A 7 -3.59 3.89 0.68
N VAL A 8 -4.36 4.25 1.70
CA VAL A 8 -3.79 4.81 2.92
C VAL A 8 -2.88 3.81 3.62
N SER A 9 -3.27 2.54 3.71
CA SER A 9 -2.45 1.48 4.32
C SER A 9 -1.13 1.29 3.57
N ALA A 10 -1.16 1.24 2.24
CA ALA A 10 0.05 1.11 1.42
C ALA A 10 1.01 2.28 1.64
N ARG A 11 0.50 3.51 1.71
CA ARG A 11 1.33 4.71 1.96
C ARG A 11 1.93 4.72 3.36
N LEU A 12 1.19 4.29 4.37
CA LEU A 12 1.73 4.16 5.72
C LEU A 12 2.85 3.11 5.78
N LEU A 13 2.66 1.99 5.11
CA LEU A 13 3.67 0.95 4.99
C LEU A 13 4.89 1.43 4.21
N GLU A 14 4.70 2.16 3.11
CA GLU A 14 5.80 2.78 2.36
C GLU A 14 6.64 3.71 3.25
N MET A 15 6.00 4.62 4.00
CA MET A 15 6.70 5.50 4.94
C MET A 15 7.44 4.69 6.02
N LYS A 16 6.85 3.62 6.51
CA LYS A 16 7.46 2.71 7.48
C LYS A 16 8.69 2.01 6.90
N TYR A 17 8.59 1.46 5.68
CA TYR A 17 9.69 0.75 5.03
C TYR A 17 10.83 1.67 4.61
N LEU A 18 10.52 2.89 4.15
CA LEU A 18 11.55 3.90 3.88
C LEU A 18 12.35 4.22 5.14
N ARG A 19 11.68 4.41 6.28
CA ARG A 19 12.34 4.69 7.56
C ARG A 19 13.19 3.50 8.03
N THR A 20 12.61 2.31 8.07
CA THR A 20 13.27 1.14 8.67
C THR A 20 14.30 0.49 7.73
N ILE A 21 13.93 0.21 6.48
CA ILE A 21 14.78 -0.57 5.57
C ILE A 21 15.81 0.33 4.88
N ARG A 22 15.41 1.55 4.47
CA ARG A 22 16.32 2.48 3.81
C ARG A 22 17.17 3.26 4.80
N GLU A 23 16.54 3.97 5.76
CA GLU A 23 17.25 4.93 6.62
C GLU A 23 17.97 4.25 7.77
N GLU A 24 17.29 3.42 8.57
CA GLU A 24 17.88 2.78 9.75
C GLU A 24 18.83 1.64 9.37
N LEU A 25 18.41 0.73 8.51
CA LEU A 25 19.23 -0.43 8.11
C LEU A 25 20.20 -0.10 6.97
N SER A 26 19.96 0.95 6.21
CA SER A 26 20.68 1.24 4.96
C SER A 26 20.77 0.01 4.05
N ALA A 27 19.69 -0.76 3.98
CA ALA A 27 19.66 -2.04 3.27
C ALA A 27 19.12 -1.91 1.83
N ALA A 28 18.46 -0.79 1.52
CA ALA A 28 17.92 -0.50 0.19
C ALA A 28 18.05 0.97 -0.14
N TYR A 29 18.13 1.29 -1.43
CA TYR A 29 17.99 2.66 -1.91
C TYR A 29 16.52 3.11 -1.85
N HIS A 30 15.61 2.20 -2.20
CA HIS A 30 14.18 2.42 -2.16
C HIS A 30 13.48 1.17 -1.62
N ALA A 31 12.50 1.39 -0.73
CA ALA A 31 11.57 0.39 -0.26
C ALA A 31 10.17 1.00 -0.32
N GLY A 32 9.28 0.38 -1.07
CA GLY A 32 7.95 0.92 -1.31
C GLY A 32 6.85 -0.08 -1.02
N ALA A 33 5.63 0.44 -0.89
CA ALA A 33 4.42 -0.37 -0.85
C ALA A 33 3.35 0.26 -1.74
N ASN A 34 2.56 -0.59 -2.36
CA ASN A 34 1.47 -0.20 -3.24
C ASN A 34 0.25 -1.06 -2.97
N TYR A 35 -0.93 -0.58 -3.38
CA TYR A 35 -2.13 -1.39 -3.44
C TYR A 35 -2.52 -1.65 -4.89
N GLY A 36 -3.24 -2.74 -5.11
CA GLY A 36 -3.81 -3.10 -6.40
C GLY A 36 -5.28 -3.48 -6.25
N LEU A 37 -6.08 -3.11 -7.24
CA LEU A 37 -7.42 -3.64 -7.41
C LEU A 37 -7.35 -4.71 -8.49
N LEU A 38 -7.53 -5.93 -8.09
CA LEU A 38 -7.52 -7.10 -8.97
C LEU A 38 -8.95 -7.55 -9.23
N ARG A 39 -9.19 -8.10 -10.39
CA ARG A 39 -10.41 -8.80 -10.71
C ARG A 39 -10.07 -10.28 -10.81
N ASP A 40 -10.69 -11.09 -9.98
CA ASP A 40 -10.48 -12.53 -10.04
C ASP A 40 -11.22 -13.17 -11.23
N TYR A 41 -11.02 -14.47 -11.41
CA TYR A 41 -11.60 -15.26 -12.50
C TYR A 41 -13.14 -15.25 -12.49
N ASP A 42 -13.74 -15.14 -11.31
CA ASP A 42 -15.19 -15.09 -11.10
C ASP A 42 -15.75 -13.66 -11.16
N ASN A 43 -14.96 -12.72 -11.66
CA ASN A 43 -15.35 -11.31 -11.77
C ASN A 43 -15.51 -10.58 -10.43
N LYS A 44 -14.99 -11.15 -9.35
CA LYS A 44 -14.99 -10.53 -8.02
C LYS A 44 -13.81 -9.58 -7.90
N ALA A 45 -14.05 -8.38 -7.37
CA ALA A 45 -12.98 -7.46 -7.08
C ALA A 45 -12.18 -7.93 -5.85
N ALA A 46 -10.87 -8.06 -6.00
CA ALA A 46 -9.95 -8.37 -4.92
C ALA A 46 -8.97 -7.20 -4.72
N ILE A 47 -8.60 -6.93 -3.47
CA ILE A 47 -7.62 -5.91 -3.13
C ILE A 47 -6.34 -6.60 -2.67
N SER A 48 -5.21 -6.14 -3.19
CA SER A 48 -3.89 -6.58 -2.75
C SER A 48 -3.08 -5.41 -2.19
N ILE A 49 -2.20 -5.71 -1.26
CA ILE A 49 -1.11 -4.83 -0.85
C ILE A 49 0.19 -5.54 -1.20
N SER A 50 1.07 -4.85 -1.89
CA SER A 50 2.39 -5.35 -2.26
C SER A 50 3.47 -4.42 -1.72
N ALA A 51 4.60 -5.01 -1.31
CA ALA A 51 5.79 -4.28 -0.93
C ALA A 51 6.97 -4.77 -1.78
N VAL A 52 7.86 -3.84 -2.14
CA VAL A 52 9.02 -4.13 -2.99
C VAL A 52 10.22 -3.31 -2.55
N ALA A 53 11.40 -3.93 -2.58
CA ALA A 53 12.67 -3.23 -2.43
C ALA A 53 13.75 -3.87 -3.28
N GLN A 54 14.72 -3.05 -3.69
CA GLN A 54 16.00 -3.51 -4.23
C GLN A 54 17.00 -3.51 -3.07
N LEU A 55 17.20 -4.71 -2.50
CA LEU A 55 18.04 -4.87 -1.32
C LEU A 55 19.50 -5.05 -1.70
N ASN A 56 20.40 -4.49 -0.88
CA ASN A 56 21.79 -4.88 -0.89
C ASN A 56 21.90 -6.38 -0.58
N PRO A 57 22.54 -7.20 -1.44
CA PRO A 57 22.62 -8.65 -1.24
C PRO A 57 23.18 -9.06 0.13
N GLU A 58 24.14 -8.29 0.67
CA GLU A 58 24.76 -8.57 1.98
C GLU A 58 23.80 -8.29 3.18
N LYS A 59 22.76 -7.49 2.96
CA LYS A 59 21.79 -7.08 3.99
C LYS A 59 20.40 -7.69 3.78
N SER A 60 20.21 -8.46 2.71
CA SER A 60 18.89 -8.97 2.35
C SER A 60 18.26 -9.82 3.45
N ASP A 61 19.02 -10.73 4.05
CA ASP A 61 18.51 -11.65 5.08
C ASP A 61 18.09 -10.91 6.37
N ILE A 62 18.72 -9.75 6.64
CA ILE A 62 18.35 -8.89 7.78
C ILE A 62 17.12 -8.04 7.43
N ALA A 63 17.04 -7.55 6.20
CA ALA A 63 16.01 -6.59 5.79
C ALA A 63 14.64 -7.23 5.51
N ILE A 64 14.61 -8.45 4.96
CA ILE A 64 13.36 -9.13 4.59
C ILE A 64 12.38 -9.22 5.77
N PRO A 65 12.77 -9.63 6.99
CA PRO A 65 11.86 -9.67 8.12
C PRO A 65 11.21 -8.33 8.49
N TYR A 66 11.81 -7.21 8.10
CA TYR A 66 11.26 -5.88 8.41
C TYR A 66 10.00 -5.54 7.60
N PHE A 67 9.76 -6.21 6.47
CA PHE A 67 8.48 -6.07 5.77
C PHE A 67 7.32 -6.61 6.61
N PHE A 68 7.50 -7.80 7.19
CA PHE A 68 6.49 -8.41 8.07
C PHE A 68 6.35 -7.63 9.36
N LYS A 69 7.47 -7.28 9.99
CA LYS A 69 7.48 -6.46 11.21
C LYS A 69 6.78 -5.12 10.99
N GLY A 70 7.04 -4.45 9.88
CA GLY A 70 6.39 -3.17 9.55
C GLY A 70 4.88 -3.32 9.34
N MET A 71 4.44 -4.42 8.75
CA MET A 71 3.01 -4.75 8.64
C MET A 71 2.39 -4.96 10.03
N ASP A 72 3.00 -5.80 10.87
CA ASP A 72 2.50 -6.11 12.22
C ASP A 72 2.41 -4.85 13.10
N GLU A 73 3.44 -3.99 13.06
CA GLU A 73 3.46 -2.73 13.80
C GLU A 73 2.38 -1.76 13.29
N THR A 74 2.15 -1.71 11.97
CA THR A 74 1.09 -0.88 11.40
C THR A 74 -0.30 -1.41 11.75
N VAL A 75 -0.47 -2.73 11.81
CA VAL A 75 -1.71 -3.36 12.30
C VAL A 75 -1.95 -3.06 13.77
N ALA A 76 -0.91 -3.16 14.60
CA ALA A 76 -1.02 -2.93 16.03
C ALA A 76 -1.35 -1.47 16.36
N GLN A 77 -0.66 -0.54 15.70
CA GLN A 77 -0.83 0.89 15.93
C GLN A 77 -0.34 1.70 14.71
N PRO A 78 -1.24 2.08 13.79
CA PRO A 78 -0.88 3.00 12.71
C PRO A 78 -0.37 4.32 13.28
N ASN A 79 0.76 4.81 12.74
CA ASN A 79 1.33 6.06 13.23
C ASN A 79 0.40 7.24 12.92
N ALA A 80 -0.02 7.97 13.95
CA ALA A 80 -1.02 9.03 13.83
C ALA A 80 -0.51 10.24 13.02
N GLU A 81 0.78 10.60 13.18
CA GLU A 81 1.40 11.69 12.43
C GLU A 81 1.53 11.33 10.95
N ASP A 82 1.98 10.12 10.65
CA ASP A 82 2.09 9.63 9.28
C ASP A 82 0.71 9.53 8.63
N LEU A 83 -0.30 9.07 9.36
CA LEU A 83 -1.69 9.04 8.88
C LEU A 83 -2.19 10.44 8.51
N GLN A 84 -1.92 11.44 9.33
CA GLN A 84 -2.32 12.81 9.04
C GLN A 84 -1.61 13.34 7.77
N LYS A 85 -0.32 13.09 7.63
CA LYS A 85 0.45 13.45 6.43
C LYS A 85 -0.11 12.77 5.17
N VAL A 86 -0.42 11.48 5.25
CA VAL A 86 -1.00 10.73 4.14
C VAL A 86 -2.34 11.33 3.73
N LYS A 87 -3.23 11.63 4.66
CA LYS A 87 -4.51 12.28 4.38
C LYS A 87 -4.34 13.60 3.64
N GLU A 88 -3.44 14.46 4.10
CA GLU A 88 -3.19 15.76 3.48
C GLU A 88 -2.66 15.62 2.04
N ILE A 89 -1.74 14.67 1.82
CA ILE A 89 -1.22 14.37 0.48
C ILE A 89 -2.34 13.90 -0.43
N LEU A 90 -3.17 12.95 0.01
CA LEU A 90 -4.26 12.40 -0.79
C LEU A 90 -5.31 13.43 -1.14
N LEU A 91 -5.72 14.27 -0.19
CA LEU A 91 -6.67 15.35 -0.44
C LEU A 91 -6.13 16.39 -1.43
N LYS A 92 -4.83 16.72 -1.31
CA LYS A 92 -4.15 17.60 -2.26
C LYS A 92 -4.09 16.99 -3.67
N GLN A 93 -3.71 15.71 -3.75
CA GLN A 93 -3.65 14.98 -5.02
C GLN A 93 -5.03 14.87 -5.68
N ALA A 94 -6.08 14.57 -4.91
CA ALA A 94 -7.45 14.51 -5.42
C ALA A 94 -7.87 15.84 -6.06
N ALA A 95 -7.63 16.97 -5.38
CA ALA A 95 -7.98 18.29 -5.87
C ALA A 95 -7.26 18.67 -7.19
N VAL A 96 -6.04 18.13 -7.41
CA VAL A 96 -5.29 18.31 -8.66
C VAL A 96 -5.78 17.36 -9.73
N SER A 97 -5.97 16.09 -9.40
CA SER A 97 -6.33 15.01 -10.33
C SER A 97 -7.70 15.26 -10.99
N GLU A 98 -8.66 15.77 -10.24
CA GLU A 98 -10.00 16.10 -10.75
C GLU A 98 -10.03 17.12 -11.89
N LYS A 99 -8.93 17.83 -12.10
CA LYS A 99 -8.77 18.77 -13.24
C LYS A 99 -8.29 18.08 -14.53
N SER A 100 -7.98 16.79 -14.45
CA SER A 100 -7.39 16.03 -15.55
C SER A 100 -8.42 15.11 -16.21
N ASN A 101 -8.47 15.11 -17.55
CA ASN A 101 -9.30 14.17 -18.31
C ASN A 101 -8.93 12.70 -18.04
N GLY A 102 -7.63 12.43 -17.82
CA GLY A 102 -7.16 11.07 -17.49
C GLY A 102 -7.74 10.54 -16.20
N TYR A 103 -7.91 11.37 -15.20
CA TYR A 103 -8.58 11.00 -13.96
C TYR A 103 -10.03 10.56 -14.20
N TRP A 104 -10.80 11.35 -14.93
CA TRP A 104 -12.21 11.04 -15.22
C TRP A 104 -12.36 9.80 -16.08
N LEU A 105 -11.49 9.64 -17.08
CA LEU A 105 -11.48 8.42 -17.88
C LEU A 105 -11.20 7.19 -17.00
N GLY A 106 -10.25 7.27 -16.09
CA GLY A 106 -9.95 6.20 -15.14
C GLY A 106 -11.12 5.90 -14.21
N ALA A 107 -11.73 6.90 -13.60
CA ALA A 107 -12.87 6.75 -12.70
C ALA A 107 -14.08 6.11 -13.41
N LEU A 108 -14.46 6.61 -14.59
CA LEU A 108 -15.56 6.07 -15.39
C LEU A 108 -15.27 4.65 -15.86
N SER A 109 -14.04 4.37 -16.32
CA SER A 109 -13.64 3.03 -16.75
C SER A 109 -13.68 2.02 -15.61
N THR A 110 -13.30 2.44 -14.39
CA THR A 110 -13.38 1.59 -13.20
C THR A 110 -14.83 1.32 -12.82
N TYR A 111 -15.67 2.34 -12.89
CA TYR A 111 -17.10 2.20 -12.62
C TYR A 111 -17.77 1.22 -13.61
N GLU A 112 -17.54 1.40 -14.91
CA GLU A 112 -18.10 0.53 -15.95
C GLU A 112 -17.63 -0.92 -15.84
N ARG A 113 -16.35 -1.12 -15.54
CA ARG A 113 -15.76 -2.47 -15.51
C ARG A 113 -16.01 -3.23 -14.21
N MET A 114 -16.11 -2.53 -13.10
CA MET A 114 -16.10 -3.14 -11.76
C MET A 114 -17.31 -2.73 -10.90
N GLY A 115 -18.12 -1.77 -11.34
CA GLY A 115 -19.20 -1.22 -10.52
C GLY A 115 -18.71 -0.45 -9.30
N VAL A 116 -17.45 0.00 -9.30
CA VAL A 116 -16.82 0.68 -8.16
C VAL A 116 -16.74 2.17 -8.41
N ASP A 117 -17.47 2.95 -7.61
CA ASP A 117 -17.31 4.40 -7.58
C ASP A 117 -16.04 4.76 -6.78
N THR A 118 -15.09 5.38 -7.49
CA THR A 118 -13.80 5.79 -6.93
C THR A 118 -13.72 7.28 -6.64
N HIS A 119 -14.80 8.04 -6.93
CA HIS A 119 -14.79 9.50 -6.89
C HIS A 119 -15.71 10.09 -5.81
N SER A 120 -17.01 9.75 -5.83
CA SER A 120 -18.05 10.52 -5.14
C SER A 120 -17.77 10.83 -3.67
N ASP A 121 -17.40 9.81 -2.89
CA ASP A 121 -17.17 9.97 -1.44
C ASP A 121 -15.68 9.96 -1.06
N TYR A 122 -14.78 9.95 -2.05
CA TYR A 122 -13.34 9.72 -1.80
C TYR A 122 -12.76 10.70 -0.79
N LYS A 123 -12.95 11.99 -0.98
CA LYS A 123 -12.40 13.04 -0.11
C LYS A 123 -12.97 12.96 1.31
N GLU A 124 -14.27 12.72 1.41
CA GLU A 124 -14.95 12.57 2.70
C GLU A 124 -14.44 11.34 3.45
N MET A 125 -14.30 10.21 2.77
CA MET A 125 -13.72 8.99 3.33
C MET A 125 -12.29 9.21 3.80
N VAL A 126 -11.42 9.84 3.00
CA VAL A 126 -10.04 10.15 3.40
C VAL A 126 -10.01 11.05 4.62
N LYS A 127 -10.82 12.12 4.63
CA LYS A 127 -10.85 13.08 5.73
C LYS A 127 -11.24 12.44 7.06
N ASN A 128 -12.26 11.59 7.06
CA ASN A 128 -12.84 11.00 8.26
C ASN A 128 -12.19 9.69 8.71
N LEU A 129 -11.27 9.13 7.91
CA LEU A 129 -10.62 7.85 8.18
C LEU A 129 -9.90 7.85 9.54
N LYS A 130 -10.10 6.79 10.32
CA LYS A 130 -9.49 6.59 11.65
C LYS A 130 -8.39 5.53 11.59
N ALA A 131 -7.41 5.63 12.49
CA ALA A 131 -6.35 4.64 12.61
C ALA A 131 -6.88 3.23 12.90
N SER A 132 -7.95 3.10 13.70
CA SER A 132 -8.59 1.81 13.99
C SER A 132 -9.15 1.15 12.74
N GLU A 133 -9.70 1.90 11.79
CA GLU A 133 -10.23 1.34 10.54
C GLU A 133 -9.12 0.75 9.66
N ILE A 134 -7.91 1.34 9.71
CA ILE A 134 -6.73 0.82 9.02
C ILE A 134 -6.26 -0.47 9.67
N SER A 135 -6.15 -0.50 11.01
CA SER A 135 -5.81 -1.71 11.76
C SER A 135 -6.78 -2.84 11.46
N ASP A 136 -8.08 -2.55 11.52
CA ASP A 136 -9.14 -3.53 11.25
C ASP A 136 -9.11 -4.04 9.81
N PHE A 137 -8.89 -3.15 8.84
CA PHE A 137 -8.76 -3.52 7.44
C PHE A 137 -7.53 -4.43 7.19
N LEU A 138 -6.37 -4.03 7.65
CA LEU A 138 -5.15 -4.82 7.49
C LEU A 138 -5.28 -6.18 8.17
N LYS A 139 -5.78 -6.22 9.40
CA LYS A 139 -5.94 -7.45 10.17
C LYS A 139 -7.00 -8.38 9.59
N ASN A 140 -8.23 -7.86 9.36
CA ASN A 140 -9.40 -8.68 9.10
C ASN A 140 -9.67 -8.90 7.60
N VAL A 141 -9.12 -8.08 6.72
CA VAL A 141 -9.29 -8.22 5.26
C VAL A 141 -8.00 -8.73 4.63
N ILE A 142 -6.87 -8.08 4.87
CA ILE A 142 -5.61 -8.45 4.20
C ILE A 142 -5.00 -9.70 4.85
N LEU A 143 -4.63 -9.64 6.12
CA LEU A 143 -3.90 -10.74 6.77
C LEU A 143 -4.77 -11.97 7.01
N LYS A 144 -6.04 -11.78 7.38
CA LYS A 144 -6.96 -12.91 7.60
C LYS A 144 -7.26 -13.72 6.35
N SER A 145 -7.05 -13.16 5.15
CA SER A 145 -7.21 -13.91 3.91
C SER A 145 -6.26 -15.11 3.81
N GLY A 146 -5.11 -15.03 4.49
CA GLY A 146 -4.04 -16.03 4.40
C GLY A 146 -3.34 -16.09 3.05
N ASN A 147 -3.78 -15.29 2.08
CA ASN A 147 -3.21 -15.24 0.74
C ASN A 147 -2.01 -14.30 0.72
N HIS A 148 -0.82 -14.86 0.79
CA HIS A 148 0.40 -14.09 0.58
C HIS A 148 1.41 -14.93 -0.21
N PHE A 149 2.31 -14.25 -0.89
CA PHE A 149 3.49 -14.85 -1.50
C PHE A 149 4.66 -13.90 -1.42
N GLU A 150 5.83 -14.47 -1.38
CA GLU A 150 7.12 -13.77 -1.34
C GLU A 150 7.94 -14.19 -2.56
N ILE A 151 8.52 -13.22 -3.24
CA ILE A 151 9.41 -13.46 -4.38
C ILE A 151 10.75 -12.78 -4.08
N ILE A 152 11.81 -13.60 -3.98
CA ILE A 152 13.18 -13.12 -3.78
C ILE A 152 13.99 -13.48 -5.02
N MET A 153 14.42 -12.44 -5.75
CA MET A 153 15.36 -12.61 -6.86
C MET A 153 16.79 -12.34 -6.36
N LYS A 154 17.62 -13.35 -6.39
CA LYS A 154 19.05 -13.25 -6.04
C LYS A 154 19.90 -13.22 -7.31
N ALA A 155 20.96 -12.39 -7.31
CA ALA A 155 21.93 -12.42 -8.39
C ALA A 155 22.63 -13.80 -8.44
N VAL A 156 22.78 -14.35 -9.63
CA VAL A 156 23.57 -15.57 -9.83
C VAL A 156 25.03 -15.20 -9.60
N LYS A 157 25.72 -15.85 -8.65
CA LYS A 157 27.17 -15.75 -8.53
C LYS A 157 27.76 -16.40 -9.78
N ASN A 158 28.29 -15.60 -10.69
CA ASN A 158 29.15 -16.15 -11.73
C ASN A 158 30.38 -16.72 -11.02
N GLU A 159 30.47 -18.03 -10.92
CA GLU A 159 31.73 -18.70 -10.61
C GLU A 159 32.69 -18.36 -11.73
N LYS A 160 33.75 -17.59 -11.39
CA LYS A 160 34.89 -17.36 -12.26
C LYS A 160 35.89 -18.47 -12.07
#